data_aac4404c5561d39abb0665a57ff17f01
#
_entry.id   aac4404c5561d39abb0665a57ff17f01
#
_cell.length_a   1.000
_cell.length_b   1.000
_cell.length_c   1.000
_cell.angle_alpha   90.00
_cell.angle_beta   90.00
_cell.angle_gamma   90.00
#
_symmetry.space_group_name_H-M   'P 1'
#
loop_
_entity.id
_entity.type
_entity.pdbx_description
1 polymer ?
#
loop_
_entity_poly.entity_id
_entity_poly.type
_entity_poly.pdbx_seq_one_letter_code
_entity_poly.pdbx_strand_id
1 'polypeptide(L)'
;MIRRLLLAAAAVLVAAPALAQTPPATIGDRYVPAPWWMRDPVIASVGHVRVEVPTNRAAFSATFQVVERTATEASRRAADQVRALSQTLAGFGEDAVRVETTLTTRPLYDQYRDADGNLRDNVRADRIERYQVDAMISVTVQDMAVLERAYATVVAAQPTNIGHVSFSLQPDNETVTWLANEAVRDAAARARVAAEAAGSRLGAARVIDPSGRACQTDVLAGWPSYGGTPLPTTLDEVVVTGARSAGGPPPPPAPPAPPAPGDGTDQVEAARLALQPPLRWLSSQACVVYGLN
;
A
#
# COMPACT_ATOMS: atom_id res chain seq x y z
N MET A 1 -56.84 -67.88 -17.07
CA MET A 1 -55.45 -68.38 -17.18
C MET A 1 -54.58 -67.21 -17.48
N ILE A 2 -54.37 -66.53 -16.47
CA ILE A 2 -53.81 -65.24 -16.27
C ILE A 2 -52.49 -65.47 -15.56
N ARG A 3 -51.40 -64.97 -16.06
CA ARG A 3 -50.13 -64.83 -15.32
C ARG A 3 -48.90 -65.16 -16.16
N ARG A 4 -48.68 -64.44 -17.23
CA ARG A 4 -47.32 -64.44 -17.80
C ARG A 4 -47.08 -63.14 -18.62
N LEU A 5 -47.53 -62.04 -18.10
CA LEU A 5 -47.38 -60.71 -18.77
C LEU A 5 -46.96 -59.67 -17.81
N LEU A 6 -45.88 -59.91 -17.08
CA LEU A 6 -45.33 -58.89 -16.15
C LEU A 6 -43.87 -59.17 -15.86
N LEU A 7 -42.97 -59.02 -16.81
CA LEU A 7 -41.53 -58.95 -16.55
C LEU A 7 -40.73 -58.52 -17.81
N ALA A 8 -41.24 -57.52 -18.50
CA ALA A 8 -40.55 -56.93 -19.62
C ALA A 8 -40.57 -55.40 -19.52
N ALA A 9 -40.32 -54.88 -18.33
CA ALA A 9 -40.23 -53.42 -18.12
C ALA A 9 -39.25 -53.23 -17.03
N ALA A 10 -38.00 -52.91 -17.35
CA ALA A 10 -37.04 -52.18 -16.56
C ALA A 10 -35.62 -52.46 -17.03
N ALA A 11 -35.30 -52.03 -18.20
CA ALA A 11 -33.91 -51.80 -18.57
C ALA A 11 -33.87 -50.53 -19.46
N VAL A 12 -34.43 -49.44 -18.95
CA VAL A 12 -34.01 -48.13 -19.42
C VAL A 12 -32.67 -47.83 -18.76
N LEU A 13 -31.64 -48.28 -19.42
CA LEU A 13 -30.28 -47.79 -19.17
C LEU A 13 -30.32 -46.29 -19.43
N VAL A 14 -30.30 -45.53 -18.37
CA VAL A 14 -29.93 -44.12 -18.40
C VAL A 14 -28.49 -44.08 -18.87
N ALA A 15 -28.29 -43.94 -20.16
CA ALA A 15 -27.01 -43.54 -20.72
C ALA A 15 -26.74 -42.11 -20.21
N ALA A 16 -26.08 -41.99 -19.05
CA ALA A 16 -25.49 -40.72 -18.63
C ALA A 16 -24.59 -40.27 -19.79
N PRO A 17 -24.72 -39.02 -20.27
CA PRO A 17 -23.76 -38.52 -21.24
C PRO A 17 -22.41 -38.66 -20.59
N ALA A 18 -21.55 -39.51 -21.16
CA ALA A 18 -20.14 -39.52 -20.83
C ALA A 18 -19.65 -38.09 -21.13
N LEU A 19 -19.42 -37.32 -20.08
CA LEU A 19 -18.70 -36.09 -20.21
C LEU A 19 -17.38 -36.47 -20.88
N ALA A 20 -17.26 -36.15 -22.15
CA ALA A 20 -16.06 -36.38 -22.91
C ALA A 20 -14.93 -35.68 -22.13
N GLN A 21 -14.18 -36.46 -21.38
CA GLN A 21 -12.96 -35.96 -20.76
C GLN A 21 -12.12 -35.48 -21.94
N THR A 22 -11.86 -34.19 -21.98
CA THR A 22 -10.88 -33.65 -22.90
C THR A 22 -9.61 -34.47 -22.73
N PRO A 23 -9.12 -35.13 -23.78
CA PRO A 23 -7.92 -35.95 -23.66
C PRO A 23 -6.79 -35.06 -23.12
N PRO A 24 -5.90 -35.57 -22.26
CA PRO A 24 -4.77 -34.80 -21.74
C PRO A 24 -4.01 -34.23 -22.94
N ALA A 25 -3.67 -32.93 -22.85
CA ALA A 25 -2.98 -32.23 -23.91
C ALA A 25 -1.73 -33.01 -24.30
N THR A 26 -1.69 -33.55 -25.51
CA THR A 26 -0.51 -34.14 -26.10
C THR A 26 0.43 -33.03 -26.56
N ILE A 27 1.69 -33.36 -26.90
CA ILE A 27 2.67 -32.35 -27.36
C ILE A 27 2.13 -31.55 -28.55
N GLY A 28 1.22 -32.11 -29.35
CA GLY A 28 0.53 -31.43 -30.47
C GLY A 28 -0.62 -30.50 -30.03
N ASP A 29 -1.19 -30.71 -28.84
CA ASP A 29 -2.37 -29.98 -28.36
C ASP A 29 -2.02 -28.68 -27.59
N ARG A 30 -0.75 -28.36 -27.47
CA ARG A 30 -0.29 -27.07 -26.91
C ARG A 30 -0.47 -25.91 -27.88
N TYR A 31 -0.97 -26.16 -29.06
CA TYR A 31 -1.29 -25.12 -30.02
C TYR A 31 -2.63 -24.47 -29.63
N VAL A 32 -2.55 -23.36 -28.90
CA VAL A 32 -3.72 -22.49 -28.71
C VAL A 32 -3.87 -21.67 -30.00
N PRO A 33 -4.99 -21.78 -30.74
CA PRO A 33 -5.21 -20.98 -31.93
C PRO A 33 -5.05 -19.50 -31.58
N ALA A 34 -4.35 -18.75 -32.43
CA ALA A 34 -4.24 -17.31 -32.25
C ALA A 34 -5.63 -16.68 -32.11
N PRO A 35 -5.83 -15.73 -31.20
CA PRO A 35 -7.07 -15.00 -31.08
C PRO A 35 -7.54 -14.49 -32.42
N TRP A 36 -8.87 -14.38 -32.64
CA TRP A 36 -9.46 -13.97 -33.92
C TRP A 36 -8.91 -12.64 -34.47
N TRP A 37 -8.53 -11.73 -33.58
CA TRP A 37 -7.97 -10.41 -33.91
C TRP A 37 -6.53 -10.48 -34.42
N MET A 38 -5.85 -11.63 -34.24
CA MET A 38 -4.50 -11.88 -34.79
C MET A 38 -4.52 -12.58 -36.17
N ARG A 39 -5.69 -12.92 -36.70
CA ARG A 39 -5.78 -13.61 -37.99
C ARG A 39 -5.53 -12.70 -39.19
N ASP A 40 -5.82 -11.41 -39.03
CA ASP A 40 -5.55 -10.38 -40.03
C ASP A 40 -4.20 -9.71 -39.76
N PRO A 41 -3.62 -8.99 -40.71
CA PRO A 41 -2.46 -8.15 -40.45
C PRO A 41 -2.78 -7.13 -39.37
N VAL A 42 -2.09 -7.22 -38.24
CA VAL A 42 -2.31 -6.35 -37.09
C VAL A 42 -0.98 -5.85 -36.54
N ILE A 43 -1.05 -4.76 -35.81
CA ILE A 43 0.03 -4.24 -34.99
C ILE A 43 -0.46 -4.11 -33.54
N ALA A 44 0.23 -4.74 -32.61
CA ALA A 44 0.03 -4.54 -31.19
C ALA A 44 1.01 -3.48 -30.70
N SER A 45 0.49 -2.49 -30.01
CA SER A 45 1.30 -1.40 -29.48
C SER A 45 1.00 -1.19 -28.00
N VAL A 46 2.06 -1.06 -27.21
CA VAL A 46 1.97 -0.73 -25.79
C VAL A 46 2.36 0.72 -25.62
N GLY A 47 1.42 1.50 -25.09
CA GLY A 47 1.67 2.86 -24.68
C GLY A 47 2.02 2.91 -23.20
N HIS A 48 2.89 3.84 -22.88
CA HIS A 48 3.33 4.09 -21.50
C HIS A 48 3.25 5.59 -21.22
N VAL A 49 2.70 5.91 -20.06
CA VAL A 49 2.75 7.27 -19.53
C VAL A 49 3.32 7.23 -18.13
N ARG A 50 4.10 8.23 -17.82
CA ARG A 50 4.68 8.42 -16.49
C ARG A 50 4.67 9.88 -16.15
N VAL A 51 4.19 10.21 -14.95
CA VAL A 51 4.12 11.58 -14.44
C VAL A 51 4.60 11.62 -13.01
N GLU A 52 5.24 12.70 -12.64
CA GLU A 52 5.69 12.96 -11.28
C GLU A 52 4.72 13.93 -10.62
N VAL A 53 4.14 13.52 -9.48
CA VAL A 53 3.16 14.33 -8.75
C VAL A 53 3.52 14.38 -7.26
N PRO A 54 3.19 15.47 -6.56
CA PRO A 54 3.39 15.55 -5.13
C PRO A 54 2.50 14.55 -4.40
N THR A 55 2.99 14.01 -3.30
CA THR A 55 2.18 13.20 -2.39
C THR A 55 1.04 14.03 -1.80
N ASN A 56 -0.12 13.41 -1.65
CA ASN A 56 -1.35 14.07 -1.19
C ASN A 56 -1.89 13.53 0.13
N ARG A 57 -1.11 12.69 0.82
CA ARG A 57 -1.42 12.15 2.14
C ARG A 57 -0.17 12.15 2.99
N ALA A 58 -0.33 12.42 4.28
CA ALA A 58 0.72 12.26 5.25
C ALA A 58 0.18 11.54 6.49
N ALA A 59 1.05 10.81 7.17
CA ALA A 59 0.72 10.17 8.44
C ALA A 59 1.91 10.24 9.39
N PHE A 60 1.63 10.42 10.66
CA PHE A 60 2.62 10.38 11.73
C PHE A 60 1.96 9.89 13.03
N SER A 61 2.78 9.52 13.99
CA SER A 61 2.28 9.07 15.30
C SER A 61 2.98 9.82 16.41
N ALA A 62 2.30 9.95 17.55
CA ALA A 62 2.88 10.48 18.76
C ALA A 62 2.42 9.65 19.97
N THR A 63 3.29 9.52 20.96
CA THR A 63 3.02 8.77 22.19
C THR A 63 3.11 9.71 23.38
N PHE A 64 2.10 9.62 24.24
CA PHE A 64 2.03 10.30 25.53
C PHE A 64 2.11 9.25 26.62
N GLN A 65 2.91 9.49 27.64
CA GLN A 65 3.10 8.57 28.74
C GLN A 65 2.59 9.18 30.03
N VAL A 66 1.71 8.46 30.72
CA VAL A 66 1.16 8.86 32.01
C VAL A 66 1.46 7.76 33.03
N VAL A 67 1.97 8.17 34.20
CA VAL A 67 2.28 7.25 35.31
C VAL A 67 1.52 7.70 36.55
N GLU A 68 0.68 6.83 37.09
CA GLU A 68 -0.11 7.09 38.29
C GLU A 68 -0.10 5.86 39.26
N ARG A 69 -0.60 6.03 40.48
CA ARG A 69 -0.64 4.95 41.47
C ARG A 69 -1.66 3.88 41.13
N THR A 70 -2.74 4.22 40.45
CA THR A 70 -3.78 3.27 40.05
C THR A 70 -3.93 3.25 38.51
N ALA A 71 -4.29 2.08 37.97
CA ALA A 71 -4.55 1.91 36.55
C ALA A 71 -5.69 2.81 36.07
N THR A 72 -6.72 3.00 36.92
CA THR A 72 -7.90 3.82 36.62
C THR A 72 -7.51 5.30 36.43
N GLU A 73 -6.71 5.84 37.36
CA GLU A 73 -6.25 7.24 37.28
C GLU A 73 -5.34 7.47 36.09
N ALA A 74 -4.36 6.56 35.86
CA ALA A 74 -3.48 6.62 34.73
C ALA A 74 -4.26 6.62 33.39
N SER A 75 -5.23 5.69 33.27
CA SER A 75 -6.06 5.56 32.06
C SER A 75 -6.94 6.79 31.85
N ARG A 76 -7.57 7.30 32.91
CA ARG A 76 -8.41 8.51 32.81
C ARG A 76 -7.59 9.71 32.35
N ARG A 77 -6.45 9.98 32.98
CA ARG A 77 -5.59 11.13 32.68
C ARG A 77 -5.05 11.05 31.23
N ALA A 78 -4.61 9.85 30.80
CA ALA A 78 -4.17 9.63 29.44
C ALA A 78 -5.31 9.87 28.43
N ALA A 79 -6.51 9.35 28.71
CA ALA A 79 -7.68 9.53 27.86
C ALA A 79 -8.11 11.01 27.77
N ASP A 80 -8.07 11.74 28.88
CA ASP A 80 -8.41 13.17 28.89
C ASP A 80 -7.41 14.00 28.05
N GLN A 81 -6.11 13.72 28.18
CA GLN A 81 -5.07 14.38 27.40
C GLN A 81 -5.24 14.14 25.89
N VAL A 82 -5.44 12.88 25.51
CA VAL A 82 -5.62 12.53 24.08
C VAL A 82 -6.95 13.08 23.54
N ARG A 83 -8.02 13.08 24.34
CA ARG A 83 -9.31 13.64 23.93
C ARG A 83 -9.21 15.13 23.63
N ALA A 84 -8.53 15.90 24.50
CA ALA A 84 -8.31 17.33 24.28
C ALA A 84 -7.54 17.58 22.96
N LEU A 85 -6.48 16.81 22.72
CA LEU A 85 -5.69 16.92 21.49
C LEU A 85 -6.48 16.51 20.25
N SER A 86 -7.26 15.41 20.32
CA SER A 86 -8.11 14.95 19.23
C SER A 86 -9.18 15.98 18.87
N GLN A 87 -9.77 16.66 19.87
CA GLN A 87 -10.72 17.74 19.64
C GLN A 87 -10.07 18.95 18.93
N THR A 88 -8.85 19.29 19.32
CA THR A 88 -8.09 20.37 18.65
C THR A 88 -7.78 20.01 17.20
N LEU A 89 -7.37 18.76 16.94
CA LEU A 89 -7.08 18.27 15.60
C LEU A 89 -8.35 18.16 14.73
N ALA A 90 -9.48 17.77 15.32
CA ALA A 90 -10.78 17.77 14.64
C ALA A 90 -11.21 19.16 14.15
N GLY A 91 -10.71 20.23 14.78
CA GLY A 91 -10.91 21.61 14.33
C GLY A 91 -10.33 21.91 12.94
N PHE A 92 -9.44 21.09 12.41
CA PHE A 92 -8.96 21.20 11.02
C PHE A 92 -9.94 20.64 9.99
N GLY A 93 -10.97 19.93 10.41
CA GLY A 93 -11.99 19.28 9.58
C GLY A 93 -11.81 17.76 9.54
N GLU A 94 -12.91 17.03 9.59
CA GLU A 94 -12.91 15.55 9.61
C GLU A 94 -12.35 14.94 8.31
N ASP A 95 -12.55 15.62 7.19
CA ASP A 95 -12.01 15.20 5.89
C ASP A 95 -10.53 15.57 5.71
N ALA A 96 -10.01 16.52 6.49
CA ALA A 96 -8.65 16.98 6.40
C ALA A 96 -7.70 16.19 7.32
N VAL A 97 -8.15 15.87 8.54
CA VAL A 97 -7.33 15.19 9.56
C VAL A 97 -8.16 14.11 10.25
N ARG A 98 -7.62 12.90 10.27
CA ARG A 98 -8.16 11.76 11.03
C ARG A 98 -7.21 11.38 12.15
N VAL A 99 -7.77 11.09 13.31
CA VAL A 99 -7.01 10.70 14.51
C VAL A 99 -7.53 9.35 15.02
N GLU A 100 -6.62 8.41 15.15
CA GLU A 100 -6.85 7.13 15.79
C GLU A 100 -6.08 7.08 17.11
N THR A 101 -6.67 6.50 18.16
CA THR A 101 -6.07 6.45 19.49
C THR A 101 -6.01 5.04 20.00
N THR A 102 -4.86 4.66 20.54
CA THR A 102 -4.65 3.38 21.24
C THR A 102 -4.08 3.64 22.62
N LEU A 103 -4.63 2.97 23.63
CA LEU A 103 -4.17 3.04 25.00
C LEU A 103 -3.62 1.67 25.41
N THR A 104 -2.40 1.65 25.93
CA THR A 104 -1.76 0.44 26.47
C THR A 104 -1.38 0.69 27.93
N THR A 105 -1.82 -0.17 28.84
CA THR A 105 -1.53 -0.07 30.26
C THR A 105 -0.57 -1.17 30.68
N ARG A 106 0.46 -0.80 31.44
CA ARG A 106 1.39 -1.76 32.07
C ARG A 106 1.65 -1.43 33.54
N PRO A 107 1.79 -2.44 34.42
CA PRO A 107 2.25 -2.23 35.78
C PRO A 107 3.74 -1.90 35.81
N LEU A 108 4.13 -1.05 36.73
CA LEU A 108 5.51 -0.80 37.12
C LEU A 108 5.72 -1.41 38.50
N TYR A 109 6.72 -2.27 38.61
CA TYR A 109 7.01 -3.03 39.85
C TYR A 109 8.12 -2.37 40.66
N ASP A 110 8.11 -2.64 41.98
CA ASP A 110 9.24 -2.36 42.84
C ASP A 110 10.53 -2.97 42.26
N GLN A 111 11.62 -2.25 42.37
CA GLN A 111 12.91 -2.76 41.95
C GLN A 111 13.75 -3.20 43.14
N TYR A 112 14.46 -4.31 43.00
CA TYR A 112 15.43 -4.79 43.94
C TYR A 112 16.77 -5.10 43.31
N ARG A 113 17.84 -5.12 44.12
CA ARG A 113 19.15 -5.58 43.64
C ARG A 113 19.30 -7.08 43.90
N ASP A 114 19.69 -7.81 42.90
CA ASP A 114 20.02 -9.23 43.05
C ASP A 114 21.39 -9.42 43.73
N ALA A 115 21.80 -10.66 43.95
CA ALA A 115 23.05 -11.01 44.60
C ALA A 115 24.31 -10.49 43.87
N ASP A 116 24.18 -10.25 42.59
CA ASP A 116 25.27 -9.72 41.71
C ASP A 116 25.23 -8.18 41.62
N GLY A 117 24.30 -7.52 42.34
CA GLY A 117 24.15 -6.08 42.37
C GLY A 117 23.34 -5.50 41.22
N ASN A 118 22.78 -6.30 40.30
CA ASN A 118 21.95 -5.85 39.19
C ASN A 118 20.56 -5.45 39.67
N LEU A 119 20.02 -4.39 39.08
CA LEU A 119 18.65 -3.93 39.31
C LEU A 119 17.68 -4.86 38.59
N ARG A 120 16.69 -5.39 39.30
CA ARG A 120 15.64 -6.27 38.77
C ARG A 120 14.26 -5.84 39.22
N ASP A 121 13.27 -6.00 38.35
CA ASP A 121 11.87 -5.77 38.69
C ASP A 121 11.32 -6.95 39.53
N ASN A 122 10.64 -6.64 40.59
CA ASN A 122 9.95 -7.63 41.43
C ASN A 122 8.58 -7.94 40.82
N VAL A 123 8.54 -8.75 39.79
CA VAL A 123 7.34 -9.05 39.00
C VAL A 123 6.36 -9.93 39.78
N ARG A 124 5.70 -9.34 40.79
CA ARG A 124 4.67 -9.95 41.64
C ARG A 124 3.48 -9.02 41.78
N ALA A 125 2.28 -9.56 41.77
CA ALA A 125 1.04 -8.78 41.87
C ALA A 125 0.93 -7.87 43.08
N ASP A 126 1.56 -8.27 44.22
CA ASP A 126 1.63 -7.51 45.46
C ASP A 126 2.76 -6.46 45.49
N ARG A 127 3.53 -6.32 44.41
CA ARG A 127 4.69 -5.43 44.27
C ARG A 127 4.54 -4.42 43.16
N ILE A 128 3.33 -4.16 42.73
CA ILE A 128 3.04 -3.11 41.78
C ILE A 128 3.10 -1.77 42.50
N GLU A 129 4.02 -0.90 42.11
CA GLU A 129 4.19 0.44 42.70
C GLU A 129 3.31 1.47 41.95
N ARG A 130 3.26 1.40 40.64
CA ARG A 130 2.53 2.35 39.78
C ARG A 130 1.98 1.63 38.57
N TYR A 131 1.18 2.35 37.81
CA TYR A 131 0.73 1.96 36.49
C TYR A 131 1.15 3.02 35.47
N GLN A 132 1.71 2.57 34.36
CA GLN A 132 2.02 3.40 33.21
C GLN A 132 0.98 3.14 32.13
N VAL A 133 0.46 4.23 31.56
CA VAL A 133 -0.36 4.19 30.36
C VAL A 133 0.37 4.92 29.25
N ASP A 134 0.59 4.21 28.16
CA ASP A 134 1.10 4.77 26.91
C ASP A 134 -0.09 5.00 26.00
N ALA A 135 -0.38 6.27 25.71
CA ALA A 135 -1.43 6.71 24.80
C ALA A 135 -0.78 7.08 23.46
N MET A 136 -0.97 6.25 22.45
CA MET A 136 -0.50 6.51 21.10
C MET A 136 -1.62 7.09 20.27
N ILE A 137 -1.34 8.19 19.58
CA ILE A 137 -2.20 8.75 18.54
C ILE A 137 -1.55 8.53 17.19
N SER A 138 -2.34 8.12 16.22
CA SER A 138 -1.97 8.04 14.80
C SER A 138 -2.77 9.12 14.07
N VAL A 139 -2.08 10.05 13.46
CA VAL A 139 -2.68 11.19 12.75
C VAL A 139 -2.48 10.98 11.27
N THR A 140 -3.59 10.90 10.53
CA THR A 140 -3.59 10.86 9.07
C THR A 140 -4.10 12.18 8.53
N VAL A 141 -3.27 12.85 7.74
CA VAL A 141 -3.57 14.13 7.12
C VAL A 141 -3.91 13.90 5.65
N GLN A 142 -5.11 14.32 5.26
CA GLN A 142 -5.63 14.18 3.90
C GLN A 142 -5.57 15.49 3.11
N ASP A 143 -5.55 16.62 3.79
CA ASP A 143 -5.29 17.94 3.19
C ASP A 143 -3.88 18.39 3.58
N MET A 144 -2.98 18.41 2.60
CA MET A 144 -1.57 18.79 2.83
C MET A 144 -1.41 20.25 3.28
N ALA A 145 -2.39 21.13 3.04
CA ALA A 145 -2.35 22.53 3.47
C ALA A 145 -2.39 22.68 5.00
N VAL A 146 -2.96 21.69 5.71
CA VAL A 146 -3.03 21.71 7.17
C VAL A 146 -1.93 20.90 7.86
N LEU A 147 -1.09 20.18 7.10
CA LEU A 147 -0.09 19.25 7.66
C LEU A 147 0.83 19.91 8.68
N GLU A 148 1.44 21.05 8.31
CA GLU A 148 2.40 21.72 9.20
C GLU A 148 1.76 22.15 10.52
N ARG A 149 0.53 22.69 10.45
CA ARG A 149 -0.21 23.10 11.64
C ARG A 149 -0.65 21.90 12.49
N ALA A 150 -1.14 20.84 11.86
CA ALA A 150 -1.53 19.63 12.57
C ALA A 150 -0.33 18.99 13.28
N TYR A 151 0.82 18.90 12.61
CA TYR A 151 2.05 18.40 13.20
C TYR A 151 2.54 19.29 14.36
N ALA A 152 2.57 20.62 14.15
CA ALA A 152 2.96 21.58 15.19
C ALA A 152 2.01 21.51 16.42
N THR A 153 0.71 21.33 16.22
CA THR A 153 -0.26 21.13 17.30
C THR A 153 0.08 19.92 18.16
N VAL A 154 0.48 18.80 17.52
CA VAL A 154 0.86 17.59 18.25
C VAL A 154 2.19 17.78 18.98
N VAL A 155 3.18 18.45 18.36
CA VAL A 155 4.46 18.77 19.00
C VAL A 155 4.26 19.68 20.22
N ALA A 156 3.40 20.70 20.10
CA ALA A 156 3.08 21.63 21.19
C ALA A 156 2.40 20.94 22.38
N ALA A 157 1.70 19.81 22.17
CA ALA A 157 1.13 18.99 23.24
C ALA A 157 2.20 18.18 24.01
N GLN A 158 3.48 18.32 23.67
CA GLN A 158 4.63 17.70 24.36
C GLN A 158 4.52 16.18 24.50
N PRO A 159 4.40 15.42 23.41
CA PRO A 159 4.43 13.97 23.46
C PRO A 159 5.78 13.46 24.00
N THR A 160 5.78 12.31 24.63
CA THR A 160 7.00 11.62 25.06
C THR A 160 7.84 11.17 23.86
N ASN A 161 7.15 10.83 22.75
CA ASN A 161 7.77 10.48 21.49
C ASN A 161 6.88 10.95 20.33
N ILE A 162 7.51 11.41 19.24
CA ILE A 162 6.84 11.70 18.00
C ILE A 162 7.57 11.00 16.85
N GLY A 163 6.81 10.27 16.03
CA GLY A 163 7.32 9.55 14.86
C GLY A 163 7.62 10.50 13.69
N HIS A 164 8.39 10.01 12.74
CA HIS A 164 8.62 10.73 11.49
C HIS A 164 7.31 10.83 10.67
N VAL A 165 7.22 11.88 9.87
CA VAL A 165 6.11 12.04 8.91
C VAL A 165 6.34 11.14 7.71
N SER A 166 5.43 10.23 7.46
CA SER A 166 5.40 9.39 6.26
C SER A 166 4.45 10.01 5.23
N PHE A 167 4.88 10.00 3.97
CA PHE A 167 4.10 10.56 2.86
C PHE A 167 3.65 9.45 1.93
N SER A 168 2.41 9.52 1.47
CA SER A 168 1.83 8.60 0.51
C SER A 168 1.05 9.34 -0.57
N LEU A 169 0.93 8.69 -1.71
CA LEU A 169 0.15 9.20 -2.83
C LEU A 169 -1.07 8.29 -3.04
N GLN A 170 -2.24 8.88 -2.96
CA GLN A 170 -3.51 8.23 -3.29
C GLN A 170 -4.13 8.99 -4.46
N PRO A 171 -3.93 8.53 -5.71
CA PRO A 171 -4.49 9.19 -6.87
C PRO A 171 -6.02 9.10 -6.84
N ASP A 172 -6.67 10.16 -7.26
CA ASP A 172 -8.11 10.18 -7.51
C ASP A 172 -8.47 9.47 -8.83
N ASN A 173 -9.75 9.16 -9.01
CA ASN A 173 -10.23 8.48 -10.20
C ASN A 173 -10.03 9.29 -11.49
N GLU A 174 -10.05 10.61 -11.40
CA GLU A 174 -9.84 11.49 -12.55
C GLU A 174 -8.39 11.37 -13.04
N THR A 175 -7.43 11.45 -12.12
CA THR A 175 -6.00 11.24 -12.41
C THR A 175 -5.74 9.86 -13.00
N VAL A 176 -6.33 8.79 -12.43
CA VAL A 176 -6.19 7.43 -12.94
C VAL A 176 -6.75 7.31 -14.36
N THR A 177 -7.94 7.88 -14.59
CA THR A 177 -8.58 7.86 -15.91
C THR A 177 -7.79 8.66 -16.93
N TRP A 178 -7.28 9.82 -16.55
CA TRP A 178 -6.42 10.64 -17.42
C TRP A 178 -5.16 9.87 -17.82
N LEU A 179 -4.46 9.24 -16.86
CA LEU A 179 -3.27 8.42 -17.14
C LEU A 179 -3.57 7.26 -18.11
N ALA A 180 -4.69 6.58 -17.92
CA ALA A 180 -5.10 5.48 -18.80
C ALA A 180 -5.35 6.00 -20.23
N ASN A 181 -6.03 7.14 -20.38
CA ASN A 181 -6.28 7.75 -21.68
C ASN A 181 -4.98 8.20 -22.37
N GLU A 182 -4.05 8.78 -21.62
CA GLU A 182 -2.74 9.18 -22.18
C GLU A 182 -1.92 7.95 -22.62
N ALA A 183 -1.98 6.84 -21.88
CA ALA A 183 -1.33 5.60 -22.29
C ALA A 183 -1.92 5.05 -23.61
N VAL A 184 -3.24 5.12 -23.80
CA VAL A 184 -3.89 4.75 -25.07
C VAL A 184 -3.45 5.67 -26.21
N ARG A 185 -3.32 6.98 -25.97
CA ARG A 185 -2.83 7.93 -26.98
C ARG A 185 -1.38 7.66 -27.37
N ASP A 186 -0.51 7.36 -26.41
CA ASP A 186 0.88 6.99 -26.68
C ASP A 186 0.96 5.68 -27.47
N ALA A 187 0.14 4.67 -27.14
CA ALA A 187 0.04 3.43 -27.93
C ALA A 187 -0.35 3.72 -29.40
N ALA A 188 -1.33 4.59 -29.60
CA ALA A 188 -1.77 4.98 -30.95
C ALA A 188 -0.67 5.71 -31.74
N ALA A 189 0.05 6.62 -31.09
CA ALA A 189 1.17 7.34 -31.73
C ALA A 189 2.29 6.38 -32.13
N ARG A 190 2.69 5.45 -31.25
CA ARG A 190 3.71 4.42 -31.55
C ARG A 190 3.27 3.48 -32.66
N ALA A 191 2.01 3.02 -32.62
CA ALA A 191 1.46 2.14 -33.66
C ALA A 191 1.50 2.82 -35.05
N ARG A 192 1.17 4.12 -35.13
CA ARG A 192 1.20 4.88 -36.37
C ARG A 192 2.60 4.95 -36.95
N VAL A 193 3.58 5.35 -36.14
CA VAL A 193 4.98 5.44 -36.57
C VAL A 193 5.50 4.08 -37.01
N ALA A 194 5.18 3.01 -36.30
CA ALA A 194 5.63 1.67 -36.66
C ALA A 194 4.97 1.15 -37.97
N ALA A 195 3.67 1.40 -38.17
CA ALA A 195 2.95 1.01 -39.36
C ALA A 195 3.52 1.75 -40.61
N GLU A 196 3.76 3.06 -40.50
CA GLU A 196 4.36 3.86 -41.55
C GLU A 196 5.77 3.38 -41.90
N ALA A 197 6.61 3.09 -40.88
CA ALA A 197 7.96 2.54 -41.10
C ALA A 197 7.95 1.17 -41.78
N ALA A 198 6.88 0.37 -41.58
CA ALA A 198 6.69 -0.91 -42.26
C ALA A 198 6.04 -0.79 -43.66
N GLY A 199 5.80 0.43 -44.14
CA GLY A 199 5.14 0.66 -45.42
C GLY A 199 3.63 0.36 -45.42
N SER A 200 3.00 0.29 -44.28
CA SER A 200 1.57 0.02 -44.06
C SER A 200 0.87 1.25 -43.50
N ARG A 201 -0.47 1.24 -43.53
CA ARG A 201 -1.29 2.27 -42.90
C ARG A 201 -1.97 1.71 -41.65
N LEU A 202 -2.02 2.53 -40.60
CA LEU A 202 -2.74 2.16 -39.38
C LEU A 202 -4.24 2.15 -39.69
N GLY A 203 -4.89 1.00 -39.41
CA GLY A 203 -6.32 0.82 -39.53
C GLY A 203 -7.06 1.10 -38.22
N ALA A 204 -8.28 0.57 -38.13
CA ALA A 204 -9.09 0.72 -36.91
C ALA A 204 -8.52 -0.07 -35.73
N ALA A 205 -8.75 0.45 -34.51
CA ALA A 205 -8.46 -0.29 -33.31
C ALA A 205 -9.36 -1.54 -33.21
N ARG A 206 -8.77 -2.70 -33.00
CA ARG A 206 -9.43 -3.99 -32.84
C ARG A 206 -9.63 -4.35 -31.37
N VAL A 207 -8.64 -4.02 -30.54
CA VAL A 207 -8.66 -4.24 -29.09
C VAL A 207 -8.07 -3.00 -28.42
N ILE A 208 -8.71 -2.51 -27.39
CA ILE A 208 -8.20 -1.49 -26.49
C ILE A 208 -8.27 -2.08 -25.08
N ASP A 209 -7.11 -2.29 -24.49
CA ASP A 209 -6.99 -2.83 -23.14
C ASP A 209 -6.21 -1.86 -22.26
N PRO A 210 -6.91 -1.06 -21.44
CA PRO A 210 -6.27 -0.13 -20.51
C PRO A 210 -5.45 -0.81 -19.41
N SER A 211 -5.61 -2.13 -19.22
CA SER A 211 -4.80 -2.90 -18.26
C SER A 211 -3.46 -3.35 -18.84
N GLY A 212 -3.28 -3.27 -20.13
CA GLY A 212 -2.07 -3.70 -20.85
C GLY A 212 -1.90 -5.21 -20.98
N ARG A 213 -2.86 -6.01 -20.53
CA ARG A 213 -2.77 -7.48 -20.52
C ARG A 213 -2.78 -8.10 -21.91
N ALA A 214 -3.54 -7.54 -22.84
CA ALA A 214 -3.68 -8.09 -24.18
C ALA A 214 -2.36 -8.16 -24.95
N CYS A 215 -1.35 -7.33 -24.59
CA CYS A 215 -0.01 -7.36 -25.18
C CYS A 215 1.01 -8.14 -24.32
N GLN A 216 0.60 -8.79 -23.24
CA GLN A 216 1.54 -9.57 -22.44
C GLN A 216 1.96 -10.85 -23.16
N THR A 217 3.16 -11.30 -22.85
CA THR A 217 3.83 -12.43 -23.52
C THR A 217 3.07 -13.73 -23.41
N ASP A 218 2.27 -13.96 -22.38
CA ASP A 218 1.46 -15.17 -22.23
C ASP A 218 0.26 -15.20 -23.18
N VAL A 219 -0.28 -14.05 -23.58
CA VAL A 219 -1.28 -13.95 -24.67
C VAL A 219 -0.59 -14.12 -26.02
N LEU A 220 0.61 -13.56 -26.20
CA LEU A 220 1.47 -13.74 -27.37
C LEU A 220 2.23 -15.06 -27.33
N ALA A 221 2.52 -15.63 -26.15
CA ALA A 221 3.19 -16.92 -25.96
C ALA A 221 2.29 -18.13 -26.31
N GLY A 222 1.02 -17.91 -26.60
CA GLY A 222 0.21 -18.85 -27.36
C GLY A 222 0.70 -19.05 -28.80
N TRP A 223 1.66 -18.21 -29.28
CA TRP A 223 2.41 -18.49 -30.49
C TRP A 223 3.46 -19.56 -30.19
N PRO A 224 3.64 -20.55 -31.08
CA PRO A 224 4.64 -21.56 -30.91
C PRO A 224 6.02 -20.91 -30.91
N SER A 225 6.53 -20.56 -29.73
CA SER A 225 7.95 -20.29 -29.56
C SER A 225 8.63 -21.65 -29.61
N TYR A 226 9.18 -21.95 -30.76
CA TYR A 226 10.02 -23.13 -30.94
C TYR A 226 11.19 -23.03 -29.96
N GLY A 227 11.13 -23.80 -28.86
CA GLY A 227 12.30 -24.18 -28.09
C GLY A 227 12.81 -23.21 -27.02
N GLY A 228 12.01 -22.35 -26.48
CA GLY A 228 12.40 -21.58 -25.29
C GLY A 228 12.18 -22.38 -24.02
N THR A 229 13.23 -22.87 -23.38
CA THR A 229 13.15 -23.29 -21.97
C THR A 229 12.71 -22.09 -21.15
N PRO A 230 11.72 -22.23 -20.25
CA PRO A 230 11.37 -21.13 -19.34
C PRO A 230 12.63 -20.74 -18.56
N LEU A 231 13.06 -19.50 -18.70
CA LEU A 231 14.08 -18.95 -17.82
C LEU A 231 13.50 -18.94 -16.40
N PRO A 232 14.19 -19.53 -15.42
CA PRO A 232 13.77 -19.43 -14.04
C PRO A 232 13.80 -17.96 -13.65
N THR A 233 12.65 -17.40 -13.29
CA THR A 233 12.52 -16.10 -12.66
C THR A 233 12.95 -16.21 -11.21
N THR A 234 14.21 -16.43 -10.96
CA THR A 234 14.84 -16.11 -9.70
C THR A 234 15.46 -14.73 -9.85
N LEU A 235 14.73 -13.73 -9.38
CA LEU A 235 15.36 -12.46 -9.05
C LEU A 235 16.25 -12.74 -7.85
N ASP A 236 17.55 -12.89 -8.08
CA ASP A 236 18.55 -12.87 -7.03
C ASP A 236 18.43 -11.52 -6.32
N GLU A 237 17.95 -11.58 -5.09
CA GLU A 237 17.94 -10.45 -4.18
C GLU A 237 19.39 -10.10 -3.86
N VAL A 238 19.88 -9.02 -4.47
CA VAL A 238 21.20 -8.48 -4.16
C VAL A 238 21.13 -7.82 -2.79
N VAL A 239 21.49 -8.57 -1.77
CA VAL A 239 21.68 -8.05 -0.43
C VAL A 239 22.94 -7.20 -0.42
N VAL A 240 22.78 -5.89 -0.46
CA VAL A 240 23.88 -4.93 -0.24
C VAL A 240 24.14 -4.83 1.25
N THR A 241 25.12 -5.59 1.75
CA THR A 241 25.65 -5.42 3.09
C THR A 241 26.55 -4.19 3.13
N GLY A 242 25.96 -3.04 3.53
CA GLY A 242 26.70 -1.84 3.81
C GLY A 242 27.52 -1.99 5.12
N ALA A 243 28.84 -1.95 5.01
CA ALA A 243 29.72 -1.88 6.17
C ALA A 243 29.49 -0.55 6.92
N ARG A 244 29.10 -0.65 8.19
CA ARG A 244 29.02 0.51 9.08
C ARG A 244 30.44 0.88 9.52
N SER A 245 30.91 2.06 9.11
CA SER A 245 32.08 2.67 9.73
C SER A 245 31.68 3.24 11.10
N ALA A 246 32.34 2.71 12.14
CA ALA A 246 32.23 3.20 13.50
C ALA A 246 32.99 4.52 13.63
N GLY A 247 32.30 5.63 13.56
CA GLY A 247 32.75 6.94 13.97
C GLY A 247 31.63 7.59 14.75
N GLY A 248 31.68 7.55 16.08
CA GLY A 248 30.70 8.19 16.93
C GLY A 248 30.73 9.71 16.76
N PRO A 249 29.56 10.36 16.65
CA PRO A 249 29.49 11.81 16.65
C PRO A 249 29.84 12.37 18.02
N PRO A 250 30.40 13.58 18.10
CA PRO A 250 30.65 14.26 19.38
C PRO A 250 29.34 14.53 20.13
N PRO A 251 29.38 14.60 21.46
CA PRO A 251 28.17 14.83 22.26
C PRO A 251 27.51 16.16 21.88
N PRO A 252 26.19 16.20 21.80
CA PRO A 252 25.46 17.43 21.48
C PRO A 252 25.62 18.46 22.58
N PRO A 253 25.61 19.76 22.24
CA PRO A 253 25.61 20.85 23.23
C PRO A 253 24.33 20.77 24.07
N ALA A 254 24.42 21.19 25.33
CA ALA A 254 23.32 21.19 26.27
C ALA A 254 22.10 21.95 25.69
N PRO A 255 20.87 21.45 25.87
CA PRO A 255 19.69 22.12 25.37
C PRO A 255 19.51 23.50 26.04
N PRO A 256 19.08 24.53 25.30
CA PRO A 256 18.69 25.79 25.88
C PRO A 256 17.54 25.63 26.87
N ALA A 257 17.48 26.46 27.88
CA ALA A 257 16.44 26.47 28.90
C ALA A 257 15.04 26.62 28.22
N PRO A 258 13.99 25.92 28.72
CA PRO A 258 12.68 26.01 28.14
C PRO A 258 12.16 27.46 28.20
N PRO A 259 11.54 27.96 27.14
CA PRO A 259 10.90 29.26 27.16
C PRO A 259 9.76 29.28 28.18
N ALA A 260 9.50 30.45 28.74
CA ALA A 260 8.37 30.66 29.66
C ALA A 260 7.05 30.28 28.99
N PRO A 261 6.04 29.81 29.74
CA PRO A 261 4.77 29.39 29.16
C PRO A 261 4.07 30.57 28.50
N GLY A 262 4.16 30.63 27.17
CA GLY A 262 3.36 31.45 26.28
C GLY A 262 1.95 30.84 26.10
N ASP A 263 1.00 31.59 25.57
CA ASP A 263 -0.27 31.00 25.19
C ASP A 263 -0.05 29.89 24.14
N GLY A 264 -0.94 28.88 24.10
CA GLY A 264 -0.74 27.69 23.28
C GLY A 264 -0.53 27.98 21.78
N THR A 265 -0.88 29.16 21.30
CA THR A 265 -0.71 29.62 19.92
C THR A 265 0.77 29.86 19.59
N ASP A 266 1.51 30.47 20.52
CA ASP A 266 2.95 30.72 20.34
C ASP A 266 3.75 29.43 20.29
N GLN A 267 3.34 28.40 21.07
CA GLN A 267 4.00 27.10 21.08
C GLN A 267 3.77 26.34 19.77
N VAL A 268 2.57 26.40 19.22
CA VAL A 268 2.26 25.79 17.91
C VAL A 268 3.06 26.45 16.80
N GLU A 269 3.13 27.79 16.79
CA GLU A 269 3.88 28.51 15.76
C GLU A 269 5.39 28.24 15.87
N ALA A 270 5.93 28.18 17.09
CA ALA A 270 7.32 27.84 17.34
C ALA A 270 7.69 26.39 16.95
N ALA A 271 6.71 25.51 16.93
CA ALA A 271 6.89 24.09 16.56
C ALA A 271 6.68 23.81 15.05
N ARG A 272 6.33 24.84 14.26
CA ARG A 272 6.14 24.66 12.81
C ARG A 272 7.43 24.29 12.12
N LEU A 273 7.36 23.27 11.28
CA LEU A 273 8.44 22.80 10.41
C LEU A 273 7.97 22.89 8.97
N ALA A 274 8.87 23.29 8.08
CA ALA A 274 8.59 23.25 6.64
C ALA A 274 8.59 21.78 6.16
N LEU A 275 7.43 21.20 6.03
CA LEU A 275 7.23 19.81 5.58
C LEU A 275 6.87 19.81 4.10
N GLN A 276 7.85 19.54 3.23
CA GLN A 276 7.62 19.46 1.80
C GLN A 276 7.19 18.04 1.38
N PRO A 277 6.01 17.90 0.73
CA PRO A 277 5.59 16.62 0.18
C PRO A 277 6.57 16.16 -0.91
N PRO A 278 7.14 14.95 -0.80
CA PRO A 278 8.00 14.42 -1.85
C PRO A 278 7.20 14.11 -3.11
N LEU A 279 7.86 14.19 -4.25
CA LEU A 279 7.27 13.77 -5.52
C LEU A 279 7.26 12.25 -5.61
N ARG A 280 6.20 11.71 -6.23
CA ARG A 280 6.02 10.29 -6.51
C ARG A 280 5.63 10.07 -7.95
N TRP A 281 6.14 8.99 -8.52
CA TRP A 281 5.80 8.59 -9.87
C TRP A 281 4.46 7.87 -9.90
N LEU A 282 3.58 8.34 -10.77
CA LEU A 282 2.44 7.59 -11.26
C LEU A 282 2.71 7.15 -12.68
N SER A 283 2.33 5.93 -13.01
CA SER A 283 2.47 5.40 -14.36
C SER A 283 1.23 4.57 -14.73
N SER A 284 0.93 4.59 -16.01
CA SER A 284 -0.09 3.73 -16.61
C SER A 284 0.46 3.15 -17.90
N GLN A 285 -0.06 2.00 -18.28
CA GLN A 285 0.21 1.37 -19.57
C GLN A 285 -1.11 0.92 -20.19
N ALA A 286 -1.17 0.94 -21.50
CA ALA A 286 -2.31 0.41 -22.23
C ALA A 286 -1.82 -0.38 -23.44
N CYS A 287 -2.49 -1.48 -23.74
CA CYS A 287 -2.29 -2.23 -24.97
C CYS A 287 -3.38 -1.88 -25.96
N VAL A 288 -3.01 -1.54 -27.20
CA VAL A 288 -3.96 -1.35 -28.29
C VAL A 288 -3.51 -2.16 -29.49
N VAL A 289 -4.41 -2.93 -30.04
CA VAL A 289 -4.18 -3.70 -31.28
C VAL A 289 -4.95 -3.04 -32.40
N TYR A 290 -4.25 -2.71 -33.47
CA TYR A 290 -4.81 -2.09 -34.67
C TYR A 290 -4.73 -3.05 -35.84
N GLY A 291 -5.72 -3.00 -36.74
CA GLY A 291 -5.56 -3.57 -38.07
C GLY A 291 -4.56 -2.79 -38.90
N LEU A 292 -3.94 -3.44 -39.89
CA LEU A 292 -3.09 -2.81 -40.88
C LEU A 292 -3.81 -2.86 -42.24
N ASN A 293 -3.65 -1.76 -43.02
CA ASN A 293 -4.19 -1.61 -44.39
C ASN A 293 -3.07 -1.42 -45.40
#